data_5ab7179f174e6a10109c65e0edb4a0cf
#
_entry.id   5ab7179f174e6a10109c65e0edb4a0cf
#
_cell.length_a   1.000
_cell.length_b   1.000
_cell.length_c   1.000
_cell.angle_alpha   90.00
_cell.angle_beta   90.00
_cell.angle_gamma   90.00
#
_symmetry.space_group_name_H-M   'P 1'
#
loop_
_entity.id
_entity.type
_entity.pdbx_description
1 polymer ?
#
loop_
_entity_poly.entity_id
_entity_poly.type
_entity_poly.pdbx_seq_one_letter_code
_entity_poly.pdbx_strand_id
1 'polypeptide(L)'
;MAPPNNTVPAEVLYKAYELMYTAKAMTDIYEENKDITAKYVHATSRGHEAIQIAVGMQLESHDWVAPYYRDDALLLSIGMTPYELILQLQAKKDDPFSGGRSYYSHPSLRRDDMPKIPHQSSATGMQAIPTTGIAMGIQYLEKEHLEPLLIQQFNKVLQKVKKELL
;
A
#
# COMPACT_ATOMS: atom_id res chain seq x y z
N MET A 1 -19.65 -34.31 8.33
CA MET A 1 -18.25 -33.93 8.54
C MET A 1 -18.26 -32.60 9.29
N ALA A 2 -17.70 -32.56 10.51
CA ALA A 2 -17.47 -31.28 11.17
C ALA A 2 -16.47 -30.45 10.35
N PRO A 3 -16.67 -29.12 10.21
CA PRO A 3 -15.67 -28.30 9.50
C PRO A 3 -14.33 -28.42 10.21
N PRO A 4 -13.21 -28.37 9.48
CA PRO A 4 -11.90 -28.40 10.10
C PRO A 4 -11.81 -27.24 11.10
N ASN A 5 -11.30 -27.53 12.29
CA ASN A 5 -11.14 -26.57 13.37
C ASN A 5 -9.96 -25.62 13.00
N ASN A 6 -10.16 -24.78 11.99
CA ASN A 6 -9.21 -23.73 11.60
C ASN A 6 -9.34 -22.57 12.58
N THR A 7 -8.84 -22.78 13.80
CA THR A 7 -8.68 -21.67 14.74
C THR A 7 -7.49 -20.84 14.29
N VAL A 8 -7.74 -19.56 13.96
CA VAL A 8 -6.68 -18.59 13.68
C VAL A 8 -5.79 -18.48 14.92
N PRO A 9 -4.45 -18.55 14.80
CA PRO A 9 -3.54 -18.39 15.92
C PRO A 9 -3.79 -17.09 16.69
N ALA A 10 -3.66 -17.13 18.01
CA ALA A 10 -3.93 -15.98 18.87
C ALA A 10 -3.03 -14.77 18.52
N GLU A 11 -1.77 -15.00 18.18
CA GLU A 11 -0.84 -13.96 17.74
C GLU A 11 -1.30 -13.23 16.50
N VAL A 12 -1.90 -13.94 15.54
CA VAL A 12 -2.47 -13.32 14.33
C VAL A 12 -3.67 -12.45 14.68
N LEU A 13 -4.52 -12.91 15.60
CA LEU A 13 -5.66 -12.13 16.08
C LEU A 13 -5.21 -10.88 16.84
N TYR A 14 -4.20 -11.00 17.71
CA TYR A 14 -3.64 -9.84 18.41
C TYR A 14 -3.03 -8.83 17.44
N LYS A 15 -2.29 -9.28 16.43
CA LYS A 15 -1.73 -8.39 15.41
C LYS A 15 -2.80 -7.70 14.61
N ALA A 16 -3.83 -8.42 14.19
CA ALA A 16 -4.97 -7.84 13.48
C ALA A 16 -5.67 -6.78 14.34
N TYR A 17 -5.91 -7.08 15.62
CA TYR A 17 -6.53 -6.14 16.55
C TYR A 17 -5.68 -4.88 16.76
N GLU A 18 -4.36 -5.02 16.93
CA GLU A 18 -3.42 -3.89 17.05
C GLU A 18 -3.51 -2.97 15.83
N LEU A 19 -3.51 -3.55 14.62
CA LEU A 19 -3.61 -2.81 13.38
C LEU A 19 -4.97 -2.10 13.24
N MET A 20 -6.06 -2.79 13.58
CA MET A 20 -7.42 -2.20 13.58
C MET A 20 -7.51 -1.02 14.55
N TYR A 21 -6.97 -1.19 15.75
CA TYR A 21 -6.95 -0.13 16.76
C TYR A 21 -6.08 1.06 16.32
N THR A 22 -4.94 0.80 15.69
CA THR A 22 -4.05 1.82 15.13
C THR A 22 -4.75 2.62 14.03
N ALA A 23 -5.39 1.95 13.07
CA ALA A 23 -6.14 2.61 12.00
C ALA A 23 -7.30 3.46 12.54
N LYS A 24 -8.02 2.92 13.53
CA LYS A 24 -9.08 3.66 14.22
C LYS A 24 -8.52 4.89 14.94
N ALA A 25 -7.43 4.74 15.70
CA ALA A 25 -6.82 5.86 16.43
C ALA A 25 -6.32 6.95 15.47
N MET A 26 -5.74 6.58 14.34
CA MET A 26 -5.37 7.55 13.29
C MET A 26 -6.60 8.32 12.80
N THR A 27 -7.70 7.64 12.53
CA THR A 27 -8.96 8.30 12.12
C THR A 27 -9.45 9.27 13.19
N ASP A 28 -9.44 8.85 14.46
CA ASP A 28 -9.86 9.71 15.58
C ASP A 28 -8.97 10.97 15.68
N ILE A 29 -7.64 10.81 15.53
CA ILE A 29 -6.68 11.93 15.50
C ILE A 29 -6.97 12.88 14.31
N TYR A 30 -7.31 12.34 13.14
CA TYR A 30 -7.65 13.16 11.98
C TYR A 30 -8.92 13.99 12.21
N GLU A 31 -9.93 13.40 12.85
CA GLU A 31 -11.17 14.09 13.19
C GLU A 31 -10.98 15.17 14.28
N GLU A 32 -10.19 14.86 15.31
CA GLU A 32 -9.85 15.82 16.38
C GLU A 32 -9.05 17.01 15.84
N ASN A 33 -8.23 16.82 14.81
CA ASN A 33 -7.38 17.82 14.20
C ASN A 33 -7.88 18.27 12.81
N LYS A 34 -9.20 18.26 12.60
CA LYS A 34 -9.81 18.56 11.29
C LYS A 34 -9.43 19.91 10.70
N ASP A 35 -9.08 20.89 11.50
CA ASP A 35 -8.64 22.20 11.03
C ASP A 35 -7.35 22.12 10.20
N ILE A 36 -6.52 21.11 10.46
CA ILE A 36 -5.29 20.80 9.70
C ILE A 36 -5.57 19.75 8.64
N THR A 37 -6.25 18.67 9.00
CA THR A 37 -6.38 17.47 8.19
C THR A 37 -7.46 17.57 7.11
N ALA A 38 -8.52 18.34 7.33
CA ALA A 38 -9.67 18.41 6.40
C ALA A 38 -9.30 18.92 5.00
N LYS A 39 -8.15 19.54 4.84
CA LYS A 39 -7.64 19.97 3.52
C LYS A 39 -7.17 18.81 2.66
N TYR A 40 -6.84 17.67 3.26
CA TYR A 40 -6.15 16.56 2.63
C TYR A 40 -6.90 15.24 2.74
N VAL A 41 -7.67 15.02 3.82
CA VAL A 41 -8.40 13.78 4.06
C VAL A 41 -9.78 13.84 3.43
N HIS A 42 -10.03 13.01 2.43
CA HIS A 42 -11.36 12.83 1.84
C HIS A 42 -12.21 11.83 2.62
N ALA A 43 -11.58 10.73 3.04
CA ALA A 43 -12.21 9.64 3.74
C ALA A 43 -11.12 8.84 4.46
N THR A 44 -11.54 8.13 5.49
CA THR A 44 -10.67 7.26 6.29
C THR A 44 -11.07 5.80 6.10
N SER A 45 -10.27 4.89 6.66
CA SER A 45 -10.57 3.45 6.67
C SER A 45 -11.73 3.07 7.60
N ARG A 46 -12.33 4.02 8.30
CA ARG A 46 -13.40 3.75 9.29
C ARG A 46 -14.50 2.86 8.74
N GLY A 47 -14.72 1.71 9.40
CA GLY A 47 -15.69 0.69 9.01
C GLY A 47 -15.18 -0.32 7.96
N HIS A 48 -13.96 -0.14 7.43
CA HIS A 48 -13.34 -1.04 6.46
C HIS A 48 -12.11 -1.77 7.03
N GLU A 49 -11.70 -1.47 8.27
CA GLU A 49 -10.45 -1.91 8.86
C GLU A 49 -10.29 -3.44 8.82
N ALA A 50 -11.34 -4.17 9.19
CA ALA A 50 -11.25 -5.63 9.30
C ALA A 50 -10.92 -6.31 7.97
N ILE A 51 -11.61 -5.94 6.89
CA ILE A 51 -11.35 -6.54 5.58
C ILE A 51 -10.02 -6.10 5.00
N GLN A 52 -9.66 -4.84 5.16
CA GLN A 52 -8.38 -4.31 4.68
C GLN A 52 -7.20 -5.01 5.35
N ILE A 53 -7.27 -5.20 6.66
CA ILE A 53 -6.23 -5.89 7.43
C ILE A 53 -6.19 -7.37 7.11
N ALA A 54 -7.35 -8.03 7.00
CA ALA A 54 -7.40 -9.43 6.64
C ALA A 54 -6.77 -9.71 5.26
N VAL A 55 -6.94 -8.81 4.30
CA VAL A 55 -6.27 -8.90 3.00
C VAL A 55 -4.79 -8.59 3.13
N GLY A 56 -4.43 -7.46 3.75
CA GLY A 56 -3.05 -6.99 3.82
C GLY A 56 -2.12 -7.94 4.57
N MET A 57 -2.59 -8.60 5.62
CA MET A 57 -1.81 -9.60 6.37
C MET A 57 -1.51 -10.89 5.57
N GLN A 58 -2.10 -11.07 4.39
CA GLN A 58 -1.85 -12.21 3.50
C GLN A 58 -0.96 -11.84 2.32
N LEU A 59 -0.69 -10.56 2.11
CA LEU A 59 0.16 -10.10 1.02
C LEU A 59 1.64 -10.28 1.36
N GLU A 60 2.42 -10.71 0.38
CA GLU A 60 3.85 -10.92 0.49
C GLU A 60 4.64 -9.91 -0.34
N SER A 61 5.95 -9.82 -0.13
CA SER A 61 6.81 -8.81 -0.78
C SER A 61 6.86 -8.93 -2.32
N HIS A 62 6.51 -10.08 -2.87
CA HIS A 62 6.43 -10.28 -4.32
C HIS A 62 5.11 -9.81 -4.93
N ASP A 63 4.07 -9.61 -4.11
CA ASP A 63 2.75 -9.18 -4.57
C ASP A 63 2.72 -7.72 -5.04
N TRP A 64 1.68 -7.41 -5.76
CA TRP A 64 1.32 -6.05 -6.16
C TRP A 64 -0.02 -5.67 -5.54
N VAL A 65 -0.10 -4.47 -5.01
CA VAL A 65 -1.33 -3.94 -4.42
C VAL A 65 -1.57 -2.52 -4.92
N ALA A 66 -2.79 -2.26 -5.34
CA ALA A 66 -3.21 -0.94 -5.81
C ALA A 66 -4.27 -0.36 -4.85
N PRO A 67 -3.86 0.22 -3.71
CA PRO A 67 -4.76 0.74 -2.71
C PRO A 67 -5.50 1.98 -3.22
N TYR A 68 -6.58 2.33 -2.54
CA TYR A 68 -7.35 3.55 -2.74
C TYR A 68 -7.13 4.51 -1.57
N TYR A 69 -7.51 5.76 -1.69
CA TYR A 69 -7.28 6.79 -0.66
C TYR A 69 -7.92 6.50 0.70
N ARG A 70 -8.75 5.48 0.80
CA ARG A 70 -9.45 5.03 2.01
C ARG A 70 -8.77 3.84 2.71
N ASP A 71 -7.65 3.39 2.20
CA ASP A 71 -7.08 2.08 2.56
C ASP A 71 -5.91 2.18 3.55
N ASP A 72 -5.99 3.12 4.51
CA ASP A 72 -4.97 3.30 5.55
C ASP A 72 -4.72 1.99 6.34
N ALA A 73 -5.77 1.25 6.66
CA ALA A 73 -5.64 -0.01 7.40
C ALA A 73 -4.94 -1.09 6.57
N LEU A 74 -5.15 -1.12 5.25
CA LEU A 74 -4.39 -1.98 4.34
C LEU A 74 -2.91 -1.56 4.33
N LEU A 75 -2.63 -0.27 4.20
CA LEU A 75 -1.26 0.25 4.18
C LEU A 75 -0.49 -0.07 5.47
N LEU A 76 -1.14 0.07 6.63
CA LEU A 76 -0.58 -0.35 7.92
C LEU A 76 -0.30 -1.85 7.96
N SER A 77 -1.20 -2.67 7.43
CA SER A 77 -1.07 -4.14 7.49
C SER A 77 0.04 -4.69 6.59
N ILE A 78 0.41 -3.97 5.55
CA ILE A 78 1.54 -4.32 4.67
C ILE A 78 2.88 -3.72 5.11
N GLY A 79 2.93 -3.05 6.26
CA GLY A 79 4.17 -2.59 6.89
C GLY A 79 4.43 -1.09 6.88
N MET A 80 3.49 -0.27 6.41
CA MET A 80 3.61 1.18 6.54
C MET A 80 3.35 1.62 7.96
N THR A 81 4.02 2.67 8.37
CA THR A 81 3.86 3.24 9.71
C THR A 81 2.89 4.44 9.72
N PRO A 82 2.19 4.70 10.84
CA PRO A 82 1.41 5.91 11.00
C PRO A 82 2.20 7.19 10.71
N TYR A 83 3.48 7.21 11.10
CA TYR A 83 4.36 8.34 10.87
C TYR A 83 4.55 8.65 9.38
N GLU A 84 4.83 7.63 8.56
CA GLU A 84 4.99 7.78 7.11
C GLU A 84 3.70 8.28 6.45
N LEU A 85 2.55 7.75 6.86
CA LEU A 85 1.25 8.18 6.35
C LEU A 85 0.93 9.62 6.73
N ILE A 86 1.27 10.04 7.95
CA ILE A 86 1.08 11.43 8.39
C ILE A 86 2.05 12.39 7.68
N LEU A 87 3.28 11.97 7.38
CA LEU A 87 4.20 12.79 6.58
C LEU A 87 3.63 13.06 5.19
N GLN A 88 3.06 12.03 4.54
CA GLN A 88 2.39 12.21 3.25
C GLN A 88 1.15 13.10 3.37
N LEU A 89 0.31 12.87 4.38
CA LEU A 89 -0.87 13.69 4.65
C LEU A 89 -0.54 15.19 4.73
N GLN A 90 0.55 15.51 5.39
CA GLN A 90 0.97 16.90 5.61
C GLN A 90 1.90 17.43 4.51
N ALA A 91 2.08 16.71 3.41
CA ALA A 91 2.96 17.07 2.30
C ALA A 91 4.39 17.43 2.77
N LYS A 92 4.94 16.65 3.70
CA LYS A 92 6.28 16.91 4.24
C LYS A 92 7.36 16.43 3.28
N LYS A 93 8.51 17.11 3.31
CA LYS A 93 9.68 16.75 2.49
C LYS A 93 10.17 15.33 2.75
N ASP A 94 10.01 14.84 3.99
CA ASP A 94 10.47 13.53 4.43
C ASP A 94 9.44 12.41 4.16
N ASP A 95 8.35 12.72 3.43
CA ASP A 95 7.41 11.73 2.92
C ASP A 95 8.14 10.71 2.03
N PRO A 96 8.17 9.41 2.39
CA PRO A 96 8.96 8.41 1.69
C PRO A 96 8.39 8.05 0.31
N PHE A 97 7.17 8.47 -0.01
CA PHE A 97 6.50 8.11 -1.27
C PHE A 97 6.80 9.12 -2.38
N SER A 98 6.82 10.40 -2.06
CA SER A 98 6.93 11.45 -3.06
C SER A 98 7.72 12.68 -2.59
N GLY A 99 8.18 12.73 -1.36
CA GLY A 99 8.75 13.95 -0.77
C GLY A 99 7.73 15.08 -0.70
N GLY A 100 6.50 14.76 -0.31
CA GLY A 100 5.40 15.71 -0.14
C GLY A 100 4.73 16.19 -1.43
N ARG A 101 4.96 15.53 -2.58
CA ARG A 101 4.44 15.95 -3.89
C ARG A 101 3.19 15.22 -4.35
N SER A 102 2.92 14.02 -3.83
CA SER A 102 1.69 13.30 -4.15
C SER A 102 0.58 13.61 -3.15
N TYR A 103 -0.64 13.37 -3.60
CA TYR A 103 -1.81 13.56 -2.79
C TYR A 103 -1.89 12.53 -1.66
N TYR A 104 -2.59 12.87 -0.57
CA TYR A 104 -2.79 11.99 0.58
C TYR A 104 -3.32 10.61 0.17
N SER A 105 -2.84 9.59 0.86
CA SER A 105 -3.20 8.18 0.64
C SER A 105 -3.05 7.70 -0.81
N HIS A 106 -2.10 8.29 -1.54
CA HIS A 106 -1.72 7.87 -2.89
C HIS A 106 -0.24 7.44 -2.89
N PRO A 107 0.15 6.48 -2.05
CA PRO A 107 1.53 6.02 -2.03
C PRO A 107 1.87 5.35 -3.35
N SER A 108 3.09 5.57 -3.81
CA SER A 108 3.71 4.78 -4.87
C SER A 108 5.07 4.37 -4.31
N LEU A 109 5.23 3.09 -4.03
CA LEU A 109 6.38 2.63 -3.26
C LEU A 109 6.86 1.27 -3.75
N ARG A 110 8.18 1.13 -3.77
CA ARG A 110 8.85 -0.14 -3.99
C ARG A 110 9.90 -0.33 -2.90
N ARG A 111 9.64 -1.24 -1.99
CA ARG A 111 10.56 -1.76 -0.98
C ARG A 111 10.67 -3.28 -1.17
N ASP A 112 11.78 -3.86 -0.75
CA ASP A 112 12.02 -5.30 -0.92
C ASP A 112 11.28 -6.15 0.12
N ASP A 113 10.89 -5.55 1.23
CA ASP A 113 10.27 -6.17 2.40
C ASP A 113 8.74 -6.07 2.42
N MET A 114 8.12 -5.46 1.41
CA MET A 114 6.67 -5.26 1.36
C MET A 114 6.12 -5.36 -0.08
N PRO A 115 4.79 -5.55 -0.24
CA PRO A 115 4.13 -5.51 -1.53
C PRO A 115 4.45 -4.25 -2.33
N LYS A 116 4.55 -4.38 -3.64
CA LYS A 116 4.81 -3.27 -4.55
C LYS A 116 3.55 -2.45 -4.77
N ILE A 117 3.66 -1.14 -4.60
CA ILE A 117 2.54 -0.22 -4.78
C ILE A 117 2.83 0.63 -6.03
N PRO A 118 2.10 0.42 -7.15
CA PRO A 118 2.25 1.24 -8.35
C PRO A 118 1.67 2.64 -8.11
N HIS A 119 1.89 3.55 -9.06
CA HIS A 119 1.29 4.88 -8.98
C HIS A 119 -0.24 4.81 -8.88
N GLN A 120 -0.81 5.63 -7.99
CA GLN A 120 -2.23 5.63 -7.68
C GLN A 120 -2.98 6.80 -8.32
N SER A 121 -4.28 6.61 -8.50
CA SER A 121 -5.22 7.64 -8.97
C SER A 121 -6.35 7.80 -7.96
N SER A 122 -6.87 9.02 -7.83
CA SER A 122 -8.08 9.31 -7.03
C SER A 122 -9.38 8.92 -7.73
N ALA A 123 -9.33 8.64 -9.04
CA ALA A 123 -10.53 8.30 -9.80
C ALA A 123 -11.07 6.94 -9.36
N THR A 124 -12.35 6.90 -9.00
CA THR A 124 -13.00 5.69 -8.50
C THR A 124 -12.93 4.57 -9.54
N GLY A 125 -12.41 3.41 -9.14
CA GLY A 125 -12.27 2.23 -9.98
C GLY A 125 -11.08 2.25 -10.94
N MET A 126 -10.30 3.33 -11.03
CA MET A 126 -9.12 3.40 -11.91
C MET A 126 -8.05 2.37 -11.55
N GLN A 127 -7.98 1.94 -10.29
CA GLN A 127 -7.03 0.93 -9.83
C GLN A 127 -7.18 -0.41 -10.55
N ALA A 128 -8.38 -0.73 -11.02
CA ALA A 128 -8.66 -1.98 -11.73
C ALA A 128 -7.88 -2.10 -13.05
N ILE A 129 -7.70 -0.99 -13.78
CA ILE A 129 -7.04 -0.99 -15.09
C ILE A 129 -5.55 -1.32 -14.98
N PRO A 130 -4.72 -0.56 -14.22
CA PRO A 130 -3.31 -0.88 -14.08
C PRO A 130 -3.09 -2.24 -13.39
N THR A 131 -3.92 -2.61 -12.43
CA THR A 131 -3.81 -3.90 -11.74
C THR A 131 -4.05 -5.07 -12.70
N THR A 132 -5.05 -4.97 -13.58
CA THR A 132 -5.27 -5.96 -14.64
C THR A 132 -4.06 -6.04 -15.58
N GLY A 133 -3.50 -4.89 -15.98
CA GLY A 133 -2.31 -4.85 -16.82
C GLY A 133 -1.08 -5.49 -16.15
N ILE A 134 -0.89 -5.24 -14.86
CA ILE A 134 0.18 -5.87 -14.07
C ILE A 134 -0.01 -7.40 -14.02
N ALA A 135 -1.21 -7.87 -13.71
CA ALA A 135 -1.51 -9.30 -13.66
C ALA A 135 -1.28 -9.99 -15.01
N MET A 136 -1.70 -9.38 -16.10
CA MET A 136 -1.44 -9.88 -17.46
C MET A 136 0.06 -9.89 -17.78
N GLY A 137 0.79 -8.86 -17.37
CA GLY A 137 2.24 -8.76 -17.55
C GLY A 137 2.98 -9.86 -16.79
N ILE A 138 2.63 -10.11 -15.53
CA ILE A 138 3.20 -11.19 -14.71
C ILE A 138 2.95 -12.52 -15.41
N GLN A 139 1.70 -12.82 -15.79
CA GLN A 139 1.35 -14.06 -16.46
C GLN A 139 2.11 -14.25 -17.79
N TYR A 140 2.31 -13.19 -18.54
CA TYR A 140 3.11 -13.24 -19.77
C TYR A 140 4.57 -13.58 -19.49
N LEU A 141 5.18 -12.89 -18.49
CA LEU A 141 6.57 -13.12 -18.12
C LEU A 141 6.82 -14.54 -17.61
N GLU A 142 5.90 -15.08 -16.81
CA GLU A 142 5.97 -16.45 -16.31
C GLU A 142 5.92 -17.47 -17.45
N LYS A 143 5.02 -17.29 -18.42
CA LYS A 143 4.89 -18.17 -19.59
C LYS A 143 6.12 -18.18 -20.48
N GLU A 144 6.69 -17.03 -20.71
CA GLU A 144 7.84 -16.85 -21.61
C GLU A 144 9.19 -17.06 -20.91
N HIS A 145 9.21 -17.34 -19.60
CA HIS A 145 10.43 -17.42 -18.77
C HIS A 145 11.34 -16.19 -18.90
N LEU A 146 10.74 -15.02 -19.19
CA LEU A 146 11.45 -13.78 -19.49
C LEU A 146 11.73 -12.93 -18.24
N GLU A 147 11.13 -13.26 -17.11
CA GLU A 147 11.20 -12.43 -15.90
C GLU A 147 12.64 -12.08 -15.48
N PRO A 148 13.60 -13.02 -15.39
CA PRO A 148 14.97 -12.68 -14.99
C PRO A 148 15.67 -11.74 -15.96
N LEU A 149 15.44 -11.90 -17.27
CA LEU A 149 16.07 -11.09 -18.32
C LEU A 149 15.52 -9.66 -18.33
N LEU A 150 14.21 -9.51 -18.17
CA LEU A 150 13.55 -8.20 -18.16
C LEU A 150 13.89 -7.40 -16.89
N ILE A 151 13.95 -8.04 -15.73
CA ILE A 151 14.40 -7.41 -14.49
C ILE A 151 15.86 -6.93 -14.65
N GLN A 152 16.72 -7.72 -15.24
CA GLN A 152 18.11 -7.34 -15.50
C GLN A 152 18.21 -6.14 -16.44
N GLN A 153 17.45 -6.14 -17.54
CA GLN A 153 17.42 -5.03 -18.48
C GLN A 153 16.85 -3.76 -17.86
N PHE A 154 15.75 -3.87 -17.13
CA PHE A 154 15.14 -2.75 -16.42
C PHE A 154 16.09 -2.12 -15.43
N ASN A 155 16.78 -2.93 -14.62
CA ASN A 155 17.76 -2.45 -13.67
C ASN A 155 18.96 -1.74 -14.35
N LYS A 156 19.41 -2.23 -15.51
CA LYS A 156 20.45 -1.54 -16.32
C LYS A 156 20.00 -0.18 -16.80
N VAL A 157 18.77 -0.08 -17.30
CA VAL A 157 18.19 1.21 -17.74
C VAL A 157 18.03 2.17 -16.57
N LEU A 158 17.52 1.68 -15.43
CA LEU A 158 17.36 2.49 -14.22
C LEU A 158 18.70 3.04 -13.69
N GLN A 159 19.75 2.22 -13.69
CA GLN A 159 21.10 2.66 -13.31
C GLN A 159 21.67 3.71 -14.27
N LYS A 160 21.39 3.57 -15.57
CA LYS A 160 21.81 4.56 -16.58
C LYS A 160 21.11 5.90 -16.35
N VAL A 161 19.80 5.88 -16.16
CA VAL A 161 19.00 7.09 -15.89
C VAL A 161 19.45 7.79 -14.60
N LYS A 162 19.69 7.03 -13.54
CA LYS A 162 20.23 7.59 -12.28
C LYS A 162 21.58 8.28 -12.47
N LYS A 163 22.44 7.73 -13.34
CA LYS A 163 23.78 8.26 -13.59
C LYS A 163 23.75 9.52 -14.47
N GLU A 164 22.72 9.70 -15.29
CA GLU A 164 22.53 10.87 -16.16
C GLU A 164 21.80 12.04 -15.44
N LEU A 165 21.13 11.76 -14.30
CA LEU A 165 20.40 12.76 -13.52
C LEU A 165 21.15 13.26 -12.26
N LEU A 166 22.32 12.70 -11.96
CA LEU A 166 23.21 13.11 -10.88
C LEU A 166 24.53 13.67 -11.44
#